data_e3a7665d931d859a3cb8b2a970bd8184
#
_entry.id   e3a7665d931d859a3cb8b2a970bd8184
#
_cell.length_a   1.000
_cell.length_b   1.000
_cell.length_c   1.000
_cell.angle_alpha   90.00
_cell.angle_beta   90.00
_cell.angle_gamma   90.00
#
_symmetry.space_group_name_H-M   'P 1'
#
loop_
_entity.id
_entity.type
_entity.pdbx_description
1 polymer ?
#
loop_
_entity_poly.entity_id
_entity_poly.type
_entity_poly.pdbx_seq_one_letter_code
_entity_poly.pdbx_strand_id
1 'polypeptide(L)'
;MANTNLDAIDMKLLAELQADGRITNVELATKVGLTAPPCLRRMRALEQSGTIKSYHADVDAGALGYTITVFAMVSLKSQAEDDLKAFEHHVRALPDVRECHMLNGEIDFILKIVARDLQSFQEFLTSKLTSAPNVSSVKTSLTIRTAKDEPGVPIPSA
;
A
#
# COMPACT_ATOMS: atom_id res chain seq x y z
N MET A 1 -13.64 5.39 -14.63
CA MET A 1 -13.42 6.20 -13.43
C MET A 1 -14.78 6.50 -12.84
N ALA A 2 -15.10 5.93 -11.67
CA ALA A 2 -16.35 6.27 -10.98
C ALA A 2 -16.22 7.70 -10.47
N ASN A 3 -16.93 8.63 -11.06
CA ASN A 3 -17.04 10.00 -10.57
C ASN A 3 -18.00 9.98 -9.36
N THR A 4 -17.50 9.52 -8.23
CA THR A 4 -18.23 9.56 -6.97
C THR A 4 -18.18 11.02 -6.51
N ASN A 5 -19.28 11.73 -6.69
CA ASN A 5 -19.39 13.11 -6.21
C ASN A 5 -19.50 13.04 -4.68
N LEU A 6 -18.33 13.03 -4.00
CA LEU A 6 -18.24 12.99 -2.54
C LEU A 6 -18.70 14.32 -1.97
N ASP A 7 -19.65 14.30 -1.06
CA ASP A 7 -20.08 15.50 -0.33
C ASP A 7 -19.24 15.74 0.93
N ALA A 8 -19.48 16.86 1.60
CA ALA A 8 -18.74 17.23 2.81
C ALA A 8 -18.89 16.20 3.95
N ILE A 9 -20.03 15.49 4.02
CA ILE A 9 -20.26 14.44 5.01
C ILE A 9 -19.45 13.20 4.66
N ASP A 10 -19.39 12.82 3.37
CA ASP A 10 -18.59 11.70 2.90
C ASP A 10 -17.09 11.94 3.19
N MET A 11 -16.61 13.16 2.98
CA MET A 11 -15.24 13.54 3.31
C MET A 11 -14.94 13.41 4.81
N LYS A 12 -15.88 13.83 5.67
CA LYS A 12 -15.74 13.64 7.12
C LYS A 12 -15.75 12.17 7.52
N LEU A 13 -16.65 11.36 6.94
CA LEU A 13 -16.69 9.91 7.17
C LEU A 13 -15.35 9.26 6.81
N LEU A 14 -14.80 9.60 5.65
CA LEU A 14 -13.50 9.07 5.20
C LEU A 14 -12.35 9.50 6.12
N ALA A 15 -12.34 10.74 6.58
CA ALA A 15 -11.31 11.25 7.51
C ALA A 15 -11.33 10.49 8.84
N GLU A 16 -12.51 10.30 9.43
CA GLU A 16 -12.66 9.56 10.68
C GLU A 16 -12.29 8.08 10.54
N LEU A 17 -12.71 7.43 9.44
CA LEU A 17 -12.38 6.04 9.15
C LEU A 17 -10.90 5.83 8.84
N GLN A 18 -10.24 6.80 8.20
CA GLN A 18 -8.79 6.75 7.96
C GLN A 18 -7.99 6.91 9.25
N ALA A 19 -8.50 7.71 10.21
CA ALA A 19 -7.88 7.89 11.51
C ALA A 19 -8.11 6.70 12.46
N ASP A 20 -9.31 6.11 12.42
CA ASP A 20 -9.68 4.94 13.23
C ASP A 20 -10.60 4.01 12.44
N GLY A 21 -10.01 2.99 11.80
CA GLY A 21 -10.75 1.97 11.04
C GLY A 21 -11.60 1.03 11.92
N ARG A 22 -11.53 1.12 13.24
CA ARG A 22 -12.33 0.33 14.19
C ARG A 22 -13.46 1.11 14.85
N ILE A 23 -13.60 2.40 14.52
CA ILE A 23 -14.70 3.24 15.04
C ILE A 23 -16.06 2.57 14.79
N THR A 24 -16.91 2.56 15.79
CA THR A 24 -18.27 2.02 15.63
C THR A 24 -19.14 2.92 14.78
N ASN A 25 -20.15 2.35 14.10
CA ASN A 25 -21.08 3.16 13.30
C ASN A 25 -21.83 4.22 14.13
N VAL A 26 -22.07 3.96 15.42
CA VAL A 26 -22.73 4.92 16.32
C VAL A 26 -21.82 6.10 16.63
N GLU A 27 -20.56 5.84 16.97
CA GLU A 27 -19.55 6.87 17.21
C GLU A 27 -19.27 7.69 15.96
N LEU A 28 -19.10 7.00 14.84
CA LEU A 28 -18.88 7.64 13.52
C LEU A 28 -20.04 8.57 13.15
N ALA A 29 -21.29 8.10 13.33
CA ALA A 29 -22.48 8.90 13.10
C ALA A 29 -22.50 10.18 13.94
N THR A 30 -22.17 10.05 15.22
CA THR A 30 -22.08 11.20 16.14
C THR A 30 -21.04 12.21 15.68
N LYS A 31 -19.85 11.75 15.28
CA LYS A 31 -18.75 12.62 14.82
C LYS A 31 -19.10 13.40 13.54
N VAL A 32 -19.86 12.79 12.64
CA VAL A 32 -20.24 13.43 11.37
C VAL A 32 -21.59 14.14 11.40
N GLY A 33 -22.26 14.15 12.55
CA GLY A 33 -23.55 14.83 12.74
C GLY A 33 -24.74 14.10 12.12
N LEU A 34 -24.69 12.77 12.08
CA LEU A 34 -25.77 11.91 11.56
C LEU A 34 -26.34 11.00 12.67
N THR A 35 -27.47 10.35 12.36
CA THR A 35 -27.91 9.16 13.08
C THR A 35 -27.30 7.89 12.47
N ALA A 36 -27.28 6.79 13.22
CA ALA A 36 -26.59 5.56 12.80
C ALA A 36 -27.11 4.95 11.46
N PRO A 37 -28.43 4.92 11.14
CA PRO A 37 -28.89 4.34 9.89
C PRO A 37 -28.38 5.08 8.62
N PRO A 38 -28.51 6.41 8.47
CA PRO A 38 -27.98 7.11 7.31
C PRO A 38 -26.44 7.07 7.25
N CYS A 39 -25.74 7.07 8.39
CA CYS A 39 -24.30 6.89 8.43
C CYS A 39 -23.89 5.54 7.84
N LEU A 40 -24.50 4.44 8.28
CA LEU A 40 -24.24 3.10 7.76
C LEU A 40 -24.52 2.99 6.26
N ARG A 41 -25.60 3.63 5.78
CA ARG A 41 -25.91 3.62 4.35
C ARG A 41 -24.83 4.32 3.52
N ARG A 42 -24.31 5.47 3.98
CA ARG A 42 -23.24 6.21 3.32
C ARG A 42 -21.93 5.40 3.33
N MET A 43 -21.56 4.84 4.47
CA MET A 43 -20.38 4.01 4.61
C MET A 43 -20.41 2.84 3.59
N ARG A 44 -21.54 2.12 3.52
CA ARG A 44 -21.72 1.03 2.53
C ARG A 44 -21.63 1.51 1.08
N ALA A 45 -22.14 2.70 0.78
CA ALA A 45 -22.00 3.28 -0.56
C ALA A 45 -20.56 3.59 -0.91
N LEU A 46 -19.76 4.10 0.04
CA LEU A 46 -18.32 4.35 -0.13
C LEU A 46 -17.53 3.05 -0.32
N GLU A 47 -17.92 1.98 0.35
CA GLU A 47 -17.35 0.64 0.18
C GLU A 47 -17.71 0.06 -1.21
N GLN A 48 -18.99 0.10 -1.59
CA GLN A 48 -19.47 -0.42 -2.87
C GLN A 48 -18.91 0.33 -4.08
N SER A 49 -18.67 1.63 -3.95
CA SER A 49 -18.03 2.44 -5.00
C SER A 49 -16.51 2.18 -5.12
N GLY A 50 -15.90 1.46 -4.16
CA GLY A 50 -14.47 1.24 -4.09
C GLY A 50 -13.68 2.47 -3.60
N THR A 51 -14.35 3.51 -3.11
CA THR A 51 -13.71 4.66 -2.46
C THR A 51 -12.99 4.19 -1.19
N ILE A 52 -13.66 3.36 -0.37
CA ILE A 52 -13.01 2.58 0.67
C ILE A 52 -12.62 1.24 0.06
N LYS A 53 -11.32 0.98 -0.04
CA LYS A 53 -10.79 -0.24 -0.66
C LYS A 53 -10.78 -1.43 0.29
N SER A 54 -10.45 -1.20 1.55
CA SER A 54 -10.31 -2.25 2.57
C SER A 54 -10.15 -1.64 3.96
N TYR A 55 -10.29 -2.50 4.98
CA TYR A 55 -9.90 -2.23 6.36
C TYR A 55 -8.84 -3.26 6.75
N HIS A 56 -7.74 -2.83 7.32
CA HIS A 56 -6.68 -3.72 7.79
C HIS A 56 -6.01 -3.14 9.04
N ALA A 57 -5.47 -4.02 9.86
CA ALA A 57 -4.64 -3.60 10.97
C ALA A 57 -3.25 -3.21 10.44
N ASP A 58 -2.72 -2.10 10.91
CA ASP A 58 -1.31 -1.81 10.80
C ASP A 58 -0.58 -2.56 11.92
N VAL A 59 0.34 -3.45 11.55
CA VAL A 59 1.00 -4.36 12.47
C VAL A 59 2.47 -3.99 12.57
N ASP A 60 2.97 -3.86 13.80
CA ASP A 60 4.39 -3.63 14.06
C ASP A 60 5.25 -4.76 13.47
N ALA A 61 5.96 -4.44 12.41
CA ALA A 61 6.85 -5.37 11.73
C ALA A 61 7.94 -5.91 12.67
N GLY A 62 8.47 -5.07 13.58
CA GLY A 62 9.47 -5.44 14.58
C GLY A 62 8.95 -6.50 15.54
N ALA A 63 7.69 -6.40 15.98
CA ALA A 63 7.05 -7.40 16.84
C ALA A 63 6.93 -8.77 16.15
N LEU A 64 6.91 -8.81 14.81
CA LEU A 64 6.93 -10.04 14.02
C LEU A 64 8.34 -10.48 13.59
N GLY A 65 9.37 -9.78 14.05
CA GLY A 65 10.78 -10.08 13.76
C GLY A 65 11.27 -9.56 12.41
N TYR A 66 10.52 -8.70 11.72
CA TYR A 66 11.00 -8.00 10.53
C TYR A 66 11.69 -6.71 10.93
N THR A 67 13.02 -6.73 10.94
CA THR A 67 13.85 -5.61 11.44
C THR A 67 14.42 -4.74 10.32
N ILE A 68 14.30 -5.18 9.08
CA ILE A 68 14.90 -4.54 7.91
C ILE A 68 13.82 -4.19 6.89
N THR A 69 13.81 -2.94 6.46
CA THR A 69 13.06 -2.47 5.29
C THR A 69 14.03 -1.99 4.22
N VAL A 70 13.85 -2.46 2.99
CA VAL A 70 14.69 -2.13 1.84
C VAL A 70 13.84 -1.62 0.70
N PHE A 71 14.28 -0.56 0.04
CA PHE A 71 13.75 -0.14 -1.25
C PHE A 71 14.66 -0.68 -2.35
N ALA A 72 14.09 -1.48 -3.26
CA ALA A 72 14.78 -2.02 -4.41
C ALA A 72 14.28 -1.34 -5.69
N MET A 73 15.20 -0.76 -6.42
CA MET A 73 14.97 -0.14 -7.73
C MET A 73 15.37 -1.15 -8.79
N VAL A 74 14.42 -1.58 -9.61
CA VAL A 74 14.59 -2.65 -10.59
C VAL A 74 14.49 -2.07 -11.99
N SER A 75 15.45 -2.44 -12.86
CA SER A 75 15.38 -2.20 -14.29
C SER A 75 15.26 -3.52 -15.03
N LEU A 76 14.43 -3.54 -16.05
CA LEU A 76 14.23 -4.69 -16.93
C LEU A 76 15.08 -4.55 -18.21
N LYS A 77 15.31 -5.67 -18.89
CA LYS A 77 15.99 -5.70 -20.19
C LYS A 77 15.08 -5.25 -21.34
N SER A 78 13.76 -5.42 -21.15
CA SER A 78 12.72 -5.07 -22.10
C SER A 78 11.54 -4.48 -21.35
N GLN A 79 10.95 -3.41 -21.92
CA GLN A 79 9.75 -2.73 -21.43
C GLN A 79 8.52 -3.12 -22.26
N ALA A 80 8.56 -4.25 -22.99
CA ALA A 80 7.38 -4.79 -23.64
C ALA A 80 6.31 -5.12 -22.59
N GLU A 81 5.05 -4.88 -22.93
CA GLU A 81 3.92 -5.05 -21.99
C GLU A 81 3.86 -6.44 -21.36
N ASP A 82 4.19 -7.48 -22.11
CA ASP A 82 4.21 -8.86 -21.62
C ASP A 82 5.35 -9.09 -20.60
N ASP A 83 6.51 -8.45 -20.80
CA ASP A 83 7.63 -8.51 -19.88
C ASP A 83 7.34 -7.77 -18.58
N LEU A 84 6.71 -6.60 -18.66
CA LEU A 84 6.26 -5.83 -17.51
C LEU A 84 5.25 -6.63 -16.66
N LYS A 85 4.23 -7.21 -17.31
CA LYS A 85 3.22 -8.06 -16.65
C LYS A 85 3.82 -9.33 -16.04
N ALA A 86 4.78 -9.95 -16.71
CA ALA A 86 5.47 -11.14 -16.19
C ALA A 86 6.24 -10.81 -14.90
N PHE A 87 6.91 -9.66 -14.84
CA PHE A 87 7.59 -9.20 -13.64
C PHE A 87 6.60 -8.86 -12.52
N GLU A 88 5.51 -8.13 -12.81
CA GLU A 88 4.46 -7.85 -11.84
C GLU A 88 3.84 -9.14 -11.26
N HIS A 89 3.57 -10.13 -12.11
CA HIS A 89 3.05 -11.42 -11.67
C HIS A 89 4.04 -12.14 -10.73
N HIS A 90 5.32 -12.14 -11.08
CA HIS A 90 6.38 -12.71 -10.25
C HIS A 90 6.43 -12.05 -8.87
N VAL A 91 6.45 -10.72 -8.84
CA VAL A 91 6.53 -9.95 -7.58
C VAL A 91 5.31 -10.16 -6.68
N ARG A 92 4.11 -10.28 -7.26
CA ARG A 92 2.88 -10.55 -6.49
C ARG A 92 2.93 -11.86 -5.70
N ALA A 93 3.72 -12.83 -6.13
CA ALA A 93 3.91 -14.09 -5.44
C ALA A 93 4.95 -14.03 -4.29
N LEU A 94 5.64 -12.91 -4.12
CA LEU A 94 6.70 -12.74 -3.13
C LEU A 94 6.15 -12.05 -1.87
N PRO A 95 5.96 -12.78 -0.74
CA PRO A 95 5.33 -12.23 0.46
C PRO A 95 6.16 -11.13 1.14
N ASP A 96 7.49 -11.15 0.98
CA ASP A 96 8.39 -10.15 1.54
C ASP A 96 8.32 -8.80 0.80
N VAL A 97 7.77 -8.78 -0.42
CA VAL A 97 7.49 -7.55 -1.16
C VAL A 97 6.16 -6.99 -0.69
N ARG A 98 6.18 -5.82 -0.07
CA ARG A 98 4.99 -5.18 0.48
C ARG A 98 4.38 -4.17 -0.45
N GLU A 99 5.19 -3.53 -1.28
CA GLU A 99 4.75 -2.59 -2.30
C GLU A 99 5.58 -2.79 -3.58
N CYS A 100 4.95 -2.62 -4.72
CA CYS A 100 5.60 -2.62 -6.03
C CYS A 100 4.91 -1.57 -6.90
N HIS A 101 5.67 -0.59 -7.34
CA HIS A 101 5.19 0.50 -8.18
C HIS A 101 6.00 0.55 -9.48
N MET A 102 5.30 0.54 -10.62
CA MET A 102 5.89 0.85 -11.90
C MET A 102 6.12 2.35 -11.98
N LEU A 103 7.28 2.76 -12.44
CA LEU A 103 7.70 4.15 -12.50
C LEU A 103 7.90 4.60 -13.95
N ASN A 104 7.74 5.90 -14.16
CA ASN A 104 8.10 6.55 -15.40
C ASN A 104 9.47 7.24 -15.20
N GLY A 105 10.57 6.63 -15.70
CA GLY A 105 11.91 7.18 -15.51
C GLY A 105 13.01 6.19 -15.87
N GLU A 106 14.18 6.36 -15.26
CA GLU A 106 15.38 5.51 -15.53
C GLU A 106 15.26 4.08 -14.99
N ILE A 107 14.37 3.86 -14.04
CA ILE A 107 14.08 2.55 -13.45
C ILE A 107 12.64 2.17 -13.74
N ASP A 108 12.36 0.90 -13.94
CA ASP A 108 11.03 0.43 -14.29
C ASP A 108 10.15 0.22 -13.06
N PHE A 109 10.70 -0.29 -11.97
CA PHE A 109 9.95 -0.57 -10.74
C PHE A 109 10.70 -0.15 -9.48
N ILE A 110 9.94 0.29 -8.47
CA ILE A 110 10.41 0.40 -7.10
C ILE A 110 9.60 -0.54 -6.21
N LEU A 111 10.30 -1.30 -5.36
CA LEU A 111 9.72 -2.25 -4.43
C LEU A 111 10.05 -1.86 -2.99
N LYS A 112 9.09 -2.00 -2.08
CA LYS A 112 9.33 -1.99 -0.64
C LYS A 112 9.35 -3.43 -0.15
N ILE A 113 10.47 -3.84 0.43
CA ILE A 113 10.75 -5.21 0.86
C ILE A 113 11.01 -5.19 2.36
N VAL A 114 10.46 -6.17 3.09
CA VAL A 114 10.76 -6.39 4.50
C VAL A 114 11.53 -7.68 4.67
N ALA A 115 12.48 -7.69 5.59
CA ALA A 115 13.28 -8.88 5.92
C ALA A 115 13.57 -8.96 7.41
N ARG A 116 13.85 -10.16 7.90
CA ARG A 116 14.17 -10.38 9.31
C ARG A 116 15.56 -9.87 9.67
N ASP A 117 16.50 -10.08 8.77
CA ASP A 117 17.90 -9.69 8.91
C ASP A 117 18.55 -9.50 7.53
N LEU A 118 19.79 -9.08 7.52
CA LEU A 118 20.53 -8.82 6.29
C LEU A 118 20.81 -10.12 5.50
N GLN A 119 20.99 -11.24 6.18
CA GLN A 119 21.22 -12.53 5.53
C GLN A 119 19.99 -12.98 4.75
N SER A 120 18.82 -12.99 5.39
CA SER A 120 17.55 -13.33 4.73
C SER A 120 17.22 -12.39 3.57
N PHE A 121 17.56 -11.09 3.71
CA PHE A 121 17.43 -10.16 2.60
C PHE A 121 18.38 -10.51 1.44
N GLN A 122 19.61 -10.84 1.71
CA GLN A 122 20.59 -11.20 0.69
C GLN A 122 20.19 -12.49 -0.06
N GLU A 123 19.68 -13.48 0.66
CA GLU A 123 19.13 -14.71 0.08
C GLU A 123 17.92 -14.39 -0.82
N PHE A 124 17.00 -13.57 -0.35
CA PHE A 124 15.87 -13.09 -1.14
C PHE A 124 16.33 -12.36 -2.41
N LEU A 125 17.24 -11.41 -2.29
CA LEU A 125 17.76 -10.63 -3.40
C LEU A 125 18.34 -11.54 -4.48
N THR A 126 19.18 -12.49 -4.10
CA THR A 126 19.88 -13.38 -5.03
C THR A 126 18.95 -14.42 -5.64
N SER A 127 18.10 -15.06 -4.83
CA SER A 127 17.31 -16.22 -5.28
C SER A 127 15.95 -15.83 -5.87
N LYS A 128 15.40 -14.67 -5.55
CA LYS A 128 14.03 -14.28 -5.93
C LYS A 128 13.99 -13.06 -6.85
N LEU A 129 14.79 -12.05 -6.59
CA LEU A 129 14.67 -10.78 -7.29
C LEU A 129 15.64 -10.67 -8.48
N THR A 130 16.95 -10.87 -8.27
CA THR A 130 17.93 -10.77 -9.38
C THR A 130 17.85 -11.94 -10.34
N SER A 131 17.35 -13.09 -9.90
CA SER A 131 17.11 -14.26 -10.74
C SER A 131 15.77 -14.22 -11.49
N ALA A 132 14.93 -13.19 -11.24
CA ALA A 132 13.65 -13.05 -11.92
C ALA A 132 13.84 -12.85 -13.44
N PRO A 133 12.95 -13.40 -14.27
CA PRO A 133 13.01 -13.22 -15.71
C PRO A 133 13.05 -11.74 -16.09
N ASN A 134 13.86 -11.42 -17.12
CA ASN A 134 13.95 -10.09 -17.69
C ASN A 134 14.57 -9.00 -16.79
N VAL A 135 14.98 -9.28 -15.57
CA VAL A 135 15.69 -8.31 -14.71
C VAL A 135 17.07 -8.01 -15.30
N SER A 136 17.35 -6.73 -15.49
CA SER A 136 18.62 -6.20 -15.98
C SER A 136 19.53 -5.80 -14.83
N SER A 137 18.98 -5.03 -13.88
CA SER A 137 19.71 -4.56 -12.71
C SER A 137 18.79 -4.33 -11.53
N VAL A 138 19.35 -4.45 -10.32
CA VAL A 138 18.69 -4.13 -9.07
C VAL A 138 19.64 -3.26 -8.26
N LYS A 139 19.16 -2.07 -7.85
CA LYS A 139 19.83 -1.20 -6.88
C LYS A 139 19.01 -1.21 -5.61
N THR A 140 19.65 -1.35 -4.46
CA THR A 140 18.96 -1.46 -3.18
C THR A 140 19.39 -0.35 -2.21
N SER A 141 18.44 0.13 -1.41
CA SER A 141 18.68 1.10 -0.35
C SER A 141 18.04 0.63 0.94
N LEU A 142 18.85 0.40 1.95
CA LEU A 142 18.40 0.01 3.28
C LEU A 142 17.83 1.23 4.01
N THR A 143 16.64 1.10 4.59
CA THR A 143 16.05 2.15 5.42
C THR A 143 16.78 2.22 6.76
N ILE A 144 17.32 3.39 7.09
CA ILE A 144 17.97 3.65 8.38
C ILE A 144 16.91 4.01 9.43
N ARG A 145 15.94 4.83 9.05
CA ARG A 145 14.80 5.23 9.89
C ARG A 145 13.64 5.71 9.02
N THR A 146 12.42 5.47 9.49
CA THR A 146 11.21 6.05 8.92
C THR A 146 10.90 7.36 9.63
N ALA A 147 10.87 8.45 8.91
CA ALA A 147 10.58 9.78 9.47
C ALA A 147 9.08 10.07 9.49
N LYS A 148 8.33 9.45 8.57
CA LYS A 148 6.88 9.60 8.45
C LYS A 148 6.30 8.33 7.80
N ASP A 149 5.24 7.80 8.41
CA ASP A 149 4.45 6.68 7.90
C ASP A 149 2.99 6.91 8.31
N GLU A 150 2.24 7.56 7.46
CA GLU A 150 0.82 7.85 7.67
C GLU A 150 0.00 7.09 6.64
N PRO A 151 -1.06 6.38 7.05
CA PRO A 151 -1.89 5.63 6.13
C PRO A 151 -2.72 6.54 5.22
N GLY A 152 -3.01 6.05 4.03
CA GLY A 152 -3.97 6.65 3.10
C GLY A 152 -3.48 7.91 2.41
N VAL A 153 -4.35 8.91 2.32
CA VAL A 153 -4.12 10.18 1.60
C VAL A 153 -4.62 11.36 2.44
N PRO A 154 -4.08 12.58 2.23
CA PRO A 154 -4.64 13.77 2.88
C PRO A 154 -6.10 13.96 2.45
N ILE A 155 -7.01 13.98 3.43
CA ILE A 155 -8.43 14.28 3.18
C ILE A 155 -8.65 15.75 3.53
N PRO A 156 -9.06 16.61 2.57
CA PRO A 156 -9.32 18.02 2.83
C PRO A 156 -10.42 18.17 3.88
N SER A 157 -10.17 19.06 4.84
CA SER A 157 -11.22 19.50 5.78
C SER A 157 -12.32 20.19 4.97
N ALA A 158 -13.54 19.74 5.14
CA ALA A 158 -14.72 20.36 4.52
C ALA A 158 -15.09 21.66 5.20
#